data_bf4da91fbfbb8c3c7e7b9fe389853373
#
_entry.id   bf4da91fbfbb8c3c7e7b9fe389853373
#
_cell.length_a   1.000
_cell.length_b   1.000
_cell.length_c   1.000
_cell.angle_alpha   90.00
_cell.angle_beta   90.00
_cell.angle_gamma   90.00
#
_symmetry.space_group_name_H-M   'P 1'
#
loop_
_entity.id
_entity.type
_entity.pdbx_description
1 polymer ?
#
loop_
_entity_poly.entity_id
_entity_poly.type
_entity_poly.pdbx_seq_one_letter_code
_entity_poly.pdbx_strand_id
1 'polypeptide(L)'
;VGALPTLLGAQVAFDKLESLQLADYREAFASGEPLSDWQTLELRGVTFRYADGEQGRGFAVGPIDLTLKRGEQVFLIGGNGSGKSTLARLLTGLYRPHDGQILLDGHPLEPDQWEAYRSSFSAVFTDFHLFDRLIGREGASPDPDLVEDWLERLAMEEKLHFDGDRVTNPQLSQGQRKRLALLLAVAEQRDFLLLDEWAADQDPQFRRTFYQALLPRLRELGKTVLAVSHDDVYFGHADRLLEMRDGQLRELTGQQRARASQDAVGSLDSV
;
A
#
# COMPACT_ATOMS: atom_id res chain seq x y z
N VAL A 1 43.13 -5.14 -30.96
CA VAL A 1 42.69 -6.40 -30.31
C VAL A 1 42.12 -6.12 -28.91
N GLY A 2 41.17 -5.19 -28.77
CA GLY A 2 40.64 -4.79 -27.47
C GLY A 2 39.12 -4.56 -27.40
N ALA A 3 38.40 -4.62 -28.52
CA ALA A 3 36.99 -4.25 -28.60
C ALA A 3 35.99 -5.41 -28.41
N LEU A 4 36.42 -6.67 -28.58
CA LEU A 4 35.53 -7.83 -28.50
C LEU A 4 34.93 -8.09 -27.08
N PRO A 5 35.67 -7.96 -25.95
CA PRO A 5 35.10 -8.19 -24.64
C PRO A 5 34.08 -7.13 -24.23
N THR A 6 34.25 -5.90 -24.70
CA THR A 6 33.30 -4.78 -24.45
C THR A 6 32.00 -4.93 -25.23
N LEU A 7 32.07 -5.46 -26.46
CA LEU A 7 30.90 -5.74 -27.28
C LEU A 7 30.06 -6.91 -26.73
N LEU A 8 30.71 -7.98 -26.24
CA LEU A 8 30.03 -9.10 -25.58
C LEU A 8 29.36 -8.68 -24.28
N GLY A 9 30.01 -7.84 -23.48
CA GLY A 9 29.42 -7.26 -22.25
C GLY A 9 28.20 -6.36 -22.53
N ALA A 10 28.27 -5.57 -23.60
CA ALA A 10 27.15 -4.73 -24.03
C ALA A 10 25.96 -5.57 -24.55
N GLN A 11 26.24 -6.65 -25.26
CA GLN A 11 25.21 -7.56 -25.75
C GLN A 11 24.47 -8.29 -24.63
N VAL A 12 25.19 -8.80 -23.63
CA VAL A 12 24.60 -9.43 -22.44
C VAL A 12 23.78 -8.42 -21.62
N ALA A 13 24.23 -7.17 -21.54
CA ALA A 13 23.44 -6.11 -20.87
C ALA A 13 22.18 -5.74 -21.67
N PHE A 14 22.26 -5.75 -22.99
CA PHE A 14 21.12 -5.48 -23.88
C PHE A 14 20.09 -6.62 -23.82
N ASP A 15 20.54 -7.88 -23.89
CA ASP A 15 19.70 -9.06 -23.76
C ASP A 15 19.00 -9.12 -22.39
N LYS A 16 19.69 -8.64 -21.35
CA LYS A 16 19.14 -8.56 -20.00
C LYS A 16 18.11 -7.42 -19.86
N LEU A 17 18.32 -6.29 -20.54
CA LEU A 17 17.34 -5.20 -20.64
C LEU A 17 16.12 -5.62 -21.47
N GLU A 18 16.33 -6.36 -22.56
CA GLU A 18 15.25 -6.89 -23.39
C GLU A 18 14.44 -7.98 -22.65
N SER A 19 15.11 -8.82 -21.85
CA SER A 19 14.45 -9.82 -20.99
C SER A 19 13.59 -9.20 -19.89
N LEU A 20 13.81 -7.93 -19.54
CA LEU A 20 12.99 -7.18 -18.59
C LEU A 20 11.69 -6.65 -19.22
N GLN A 21 11.48 -6.88 -20.53
CA GLN A 21 10.29 -6.45 -21.29
C GLN A 21 9.94 -4.95 -21.08
N LEU A 22 10.96 -4.11 -20.82
CA LEU A 22 10.76 -2.68 -20.60
C LEU A 22 10.29 -1.93 -21.86
N ALA A 23 10.45 -2.55 -23.04
CA ALA A 23 9.99 -2.00 -24.31
C ALA A 23 8.45 -2.09 -24.46
N ASP A 24 7.83 -3.13 -23.92
CA ASP A 24 6.38 -3.33 -23.97
C ASP A 24 5.64 -2.34 -23.04
N TYR A 25 6.36 -1.73 -22.11
CA TYR A 25 5.79 -0.71 -21.22
C TYR A 25 5.51 0.64 -21.92
N ARG A 26 6.12 0.93 -23.04
CA ARG A 26 5.96 2.24 -23.72
C ARG A 26 4.63 2.43 -24.43
N GLU A 27 3.96 1.35 -24.85
CA GLU A 27 2.64 1.44 -25.50
C GLU A 27 1.47 1.46 -24.50
N ALA A 28 1.70 1.01 -23.26
CA ALA A 28 0.69 0.98 -22.19
C ALA A 28 0.48 2.33 -21.49
N PHE A 29 1.33 3.33 -21.74
CA PHE A 29 1.19 4.69 -21.18
C PHE A 29 0.15 5.57 -21.89
N ALA A 30 -0.71 4.99 -22.71
CA ALA A 30 -1.81 5.70 -23.32
C ALA A 30 -2.98 5.79 -22.32
N SER A 31 -2.97 6.84 -21.50
CA SER A 31 -4.15 7.50 -20.92
C SER A 31 -5.36 6.60 -20.59
N GLY A 32 -5.22 5.70 -19.61
CA GLY A 32 -6.40 5.18 -18.95
C GLY A 32 -6.96 6.30 -18.04
N GLU A 33 -8.18 6.73 -18.28
CA GLU A 33 -8.87 7.59 -17.31
C GLU A 33 -8.82 6.88 -15.94
N PRO A 34 -8.60 7.63 -14.82
CA PRO A 34 -8.64 7.03 -13.50
C PRO A 34 -9.96 6.27 -13.34
N LEU A 35 -9.90 5.09 -12.73
CA LEU A 35 -11.11 4.32 -12.43
C LEU A 35 -11.91 5.11 -11.40
N SER A 36 -12.86 5.92 -11.88
CA SER A 36 -13.75 6.74 -11.07
C SER A 36 -15.03 5.97 -10.76
N ASP A 37 -15.67 6.34 -9.64
CA ASP A 37 -17.02 5.88 -9.25
C ASP A 37 -17.20 4.38 -8.97
N TRP A 38 -16.11 3.61 -8.82
CA TRP A 38 -16.18 2.21 -8.36
C TRP A 38 -16.82 2.12 -6.97
N GLN A 39 -17.53 1.01 -6.70
CA GLN A 39 -18.16 0.73 -5.40
C GLN A 39 -17.51 -0.46 -4.69
N THR A 40 -17.06 -1.46 -5.46
CA THR A 40 -16.46 -2.69 -4.94
C THR A 40 -15.21 -3.07 -5.70
N LEU A 41 -14.18 -3.46 -4.95
CA LEU A 41 -13.00 -4.14 -5.45
C LEU A 41 -13.01 -5.57 -4.96
N GLU A 42 -12.96 -6.53 -5.86
CA GLU A 42 -13.02 -7.95 -5.51
C GLU A 42 -11.75 -8.67 -5.98
N LEU A 43 -11.19 -9.52 -5.12
CA LEU A 43 -10.28 -10.59 -5.48
C LEU A 43 -11.08 -11.89 -5.47
N ARG A 44 -11.04 -12.65 -6.56
CA ARG A 44 -11.78 -13.90 -6.68
C ARG A 44 -10.82 -15.04 -7.04
N GLY A 45 -10.57 -15.92 -6.07
CA GLY A 45 -9.65 -17.06 -6.20
C GLY A 45 -8.21 -16.66 -6.53
N VAL A 46 -7.76 -15.45 -6.12
CA VAL A 46 -6.45 -14.91 -6.49
C VAL A 46 -5.33 -15.70 -5.83
N THR A 47 -4.38 -16.18 -6.64
CA THR A 47 -3.18 -16.86 -6.17
C THR A 47 -1.91 -16.17 -6.66
N PHE A 48 -0.86 -16.28 -5.87
CA PHE A 48 0.49 -15.85 -6.24
C PHE A 48 1.54 -16.80 -5.66
N ARG A 49 2.56 -17.13 -6.46
CA ARG A 49 3.68 -17.99 -6.04
C ARG A 49 4.98 -17.30 -6.36
N TYR A 50 5.89 -17.26 -5.41
CA TYR A 50 7.26 -16.85 -5.72
C TYR A 50 7.92 -17.94 -6.53
N ALA A 51 8.69 -17.55 -7.55
CA ALA A 51 9.49 -18.50 -8.32
C ALA A 51 10.42 -19.27 -7.38
N ASP A 52 10.50 -20.58 -7.56
CA ASP A 52 11.30 -21.46 -6.72
C ASP A 52 12.77 -21.04 -6.73
N GLY A 53 13.34 -20.75 -5.55
CA GLY A 53 14.76 -20.93 -5.34
C GLY A 53 15.12 -22.43 -5.46
N GLU A 54 16.40 -22.78 -5.57
CA GLU A 54 16.95 -24.11 -5.87
C GLU A 54 16.40 -25.31 -5.04
N GLN A 55 15.41 -25.13 -4.16
CA GLN A 55 14.83 -26.15 -3.27
C GLN A 55 13.32 -26.45 -3.45
N GLY A 56 12.68 -25.96 -4.51
CA GLY A 56 11.37 -26.48 -4.97
C GLY A 56 10.15 -26.31 -4.04
N ARG A 57 10.19 -25.40 -3.05
CA ARG A 57 9.03 -25.07 -2.19
C ARG A 57 8.88 -23.55 -2.07
N GLY A 58 8.45 -22.90 -3.14
CA GLY A 58 8.15 -21.47 -3.13
C GLY A 58 6.98 -21.17 -2.20
N PHE A 59 7.08 -20.06 -1.45
CA PHE A 59 5.96 -19.53 -0.67
C PHE A 59 4.81 -19.12 -1.62
N ALA A 60 3.58 -19.52 -1.28
CA ALA A 60 2.40 -19.21 -2.05
C ALA A 60 1.38 -18.44 -1.19
N VAL A 61 0.66 -17.53 -1.82
CA VAL A 61 -0.47 -16.82 -1.25
C VAL A 61 -1.71 -17.17 -2.05
N GLY A 62 -2.80 -17.49 -1.36
CA GLY A 62 -4.09 -17.80 -1.98
C GLY A 62 -4.44 -19.29 -1.96
N PRO A 63 -5.64 -19.66 -2.51
CA PRO A 63 -6.56 -18.72 -3.16
C PRO A 63 -7.14 -17.69 -2.20
N ILE A 64 -7.22 -16.42 -2.64
CA ILE A 64 -7.78 -15.31 -1.87
C ILE A 64 -9.11 -14.90 -2.47
N ASP A 65 -10.13 -14.87 -1.64
CA ASP A 65 -11.42 -14.24 -1.91
C ASP A 65 -11.59 -13.06 -0.95
N LEU A 66 -11.72 -11.87 -1.49
CA LEU A 66 -11.85 -10.63 -0.73
C LEU A 66 -12.67 -9.62 -1.51
N THR A 67 -13.62 -8.98 -0.85
CA THR A 67 -14.33 -7.81 -1.38
C THR A 67 -14.08 -6.63 -0.48
N LEU A 68 -13.58 -5.53 -1.02
CA LEU A 68 -13.45 -4.24 -0.36
C LEU A 68 -14.52 -3.30 -0.89
N LYS A 69 -15.15 -2.53 0.01
CA LYS A 69 -16.14 -1.51 -0.35
C LYS A 69 -15.50 -0.12 -0.32
N ARG A 70 -15.97 0.75 -1.19
CA ARG A 70 -15.51 2.14 -1.20
C ARG A 70 -15.74 2.82 0.16
N GLY A 71 -14.74 3.54 0.66
CA GLY A 71 -14.77 4.21 1.96
C GLY A 71 -14.58 3.30 3.17
N GLU A 72 -14.42 1.98 2.97
CA GLU A 72 -14.21 1.02 4.05
C GLU A 72 -12.79 1.12 4.63
N GLN A 73 -12.66 0.97 5.94
CA GLN A 73 -11.38 0.87 6.64
C GLN A 73 -11.16 -0.55 7.14
N VAL A 74 -10.19 -1.21 6.57
CA VAL A 74 -9.89 -2.62 6.82
C VAL A 74 -8.49 -2.75 7.42
N PHE A 75 -8.38 -3.51 8.52
CA PHE A 75 -7.08 -3.87 9.06
C PHE A 75 -6.71 -5.28 8.66
N LEU A 76 -5.47 -5.44 8.22
CA LEU A 76 -4.85 -6.71 7.87
C LEU A 76 -3.80 -7.07 8.92
N ILE A 77 -4.00 -8.17 9.61
CA ILE A 77 -3.11 -8.67 10.65
C ILE A 77 -2.51 -10.03 10.28
N GLY A 78 -1.53 -10.48 11.04
CA GLY A 78 -0.91 -11.80 10.85
C GLY A 78 0.59 -11.75 11.16
N GLY A 79 1.18 -12.91 11.43
CA GLY A 79 2.60 -13.03 11.73
C GLY A 79 3.53 -12.64 10.60
N ASN A 80 4.83 -12.51 10.90
CA ASN A 80 5.85 -12.27 9.88
C ASN A 80 5.88 -13.47 8.90
N GLY A 81 6.01 -13.18 7.60
CA GLY A 81 6.01 -14.20 6.56
C GLY A 81 4.63 -14.80 6.24
N SER A 82 3.53 -14.33 6.85
CA SER A 82 2.19 -14.86 6.59
C SER A 82 1.63 -14.54 5.21
N GLY A 83 2.22 -13.56 4.48
CA GLY A 83 1.80 -13.15 3.13
C GLY A 83 1.13 -11.77 3.05
N LYS A 84 1.10 -10.97 4.15
CA LYS A 84 0.48 -9.64 4.17
C LYS A 84 1.01 -8.71 3.08
N SER A 85 2.32 -8.55 2.99
CA SER A 85 2.95 -7.66 1.99
C SER A 85 2.78 -8.21 0.56
N THR A 86 2.64 -9.52 0.38
CA THR A 86 2.31 -10.11 -0.93
C THR A 86 0.87 -9.77 -1.32
N LEU A 87 -0.08 -9.92 -0.38
CA LEU A 87 -1.46 -9.51 -0.61
C LEU A 87 -1.56 -8.01 -0.90
N ALA A 88 -0.83 -7.17 -0.18
CA ALA A 88 -0.75 -5.73 -0.42
C ALA A 88 -0.27 -5.40 -1.85
N ARG A 89 0.77 -6.09 -2.33
CA ARG A 89 1.29 -5.91 -3.70
C ARG A 89 0.35 -6.46 -4.78
N LEU A 90 -0.40 -7.52 -4.48
CA LEU A 90 -1.47 -8.03 -5.38
C LEU A 90 -2.62 -7.03 -5.48
N LEU A 91 -3.09 -6.52 -4.33
CA LEU A 91 -4.16 -5.53 -4.27
C LEU A 91 -3.82 -4.24 -5.01
N THR A 92 -2.59 -3.74 -4.87
CA THR A 92 -2.15 -2.53 -5.57
C THR A 92 -1.80 -2.76 -7.04
N GLY A 93 -1.90 -3.99 -7.54
CA GLY A 93 -1.54 -4.35 -8.92
C GLY A 93 -0.04 -4.31 -9.22
N LEU A 94 0.82 -4.23 -8.20
CA LEU A 94 2.27 -4.35 -8.36
C LEU A 94 2.68 -5.79 -8.71
N TYR A 95 1.91 -6.77 -8.20
CA TYR A 95 2.03 -8.16 -8.62
C TYR A 95 0.80 -8.57 -9.44
N ARG A 96 1.04 -9.30 -10.52
CA ARG A 96 -0.02 -9.94 -11.29
C ARG A 96 -0.36 -11.28 -10.64
N PRO A 97 -1.63 -11.61 -10.42
CA PRO A 97 -2.01 -12.94 -9.97
C PRO A 97 -1.60 -14.01 -10.99
N HIS A 98 -1.21 -15.19 -10.51
CA HIS A 98 -0.99 -16.36 -11.37
C HIS A 98 -2.31 -17.01 -11.76
N ASP A 99 -3.25 -17.09 -10.82
CA ASP A 99 -4.61 -17.57 -11.05
C ASP A 99 -5.61 -16.64 -10.35
N GLY A 100 -6.88 -16.76 -10.73
CA GLY A 100 -7.95 -15.91 -10.21
C GLY A 100 -8.06 -14.59 -10.95
N GLN A 101 -8.90 -13.70 -10.46
CA GLN A 101 -9.23 -12.43 -11.09
C GLN A 101 -9.37 -11.32 -10.06
N ILE A 102 -9.02 -10.10 -10.47
CA ILE A 102 -9.37 -8.88 -9.78
C ILE A 102 -10.52 -8.23 -10.54
N LEU A 103 -11.58 -7.85 -9.83
CA LEU A 103 -12.78 -7.28 -10.42
C LEU A 103 -13.07 -5.92 -9.78
N LEU A 104 -13.57 -4.98 -10.58
CA LEU A 104 -14.19 -3.74 -10.12
C LEU A 104 -15.66 -3.79 -10.48
N ASP A 105 -16.52 -3.60 -9.47
CA ASP A 105 -17.98 -3.67 -9.60
C ASP A 105 -18.45 -4.91 -10.37
N GLY A 106 -17.81 -6.06 -10.06
CA GLY A 106 -18.12 -7.35 -10.67
C GLY A 106 -17.54 -7.58 -12.07
N HIS A 107 -16.84 -6.59 -12.64
CA HIS A 107 -16.21 -6.68 -13.96
C HIS A 107 -14.72 -6.99 -13.81
N PRO A 108 -14.19 -8.06 -14.41
CA PRO A 108 -12.76 -8.36 -14.40
C PRO A 108 -11.94 -7.23 -15.00
N LEU A 109 -10.76 -6.97 -14.42
CA LEU A 109 -9.81 -6.01 -14.97
C LEU A 109 -9.22 -6.54 -16.28
N GLU A 110 -9.43 -5.81 -17.36
CA GLU A 110 -8.81 -6.08 -18.66
C GLU A 110 -7.33 -5.67 -18.68
N PRO A 111 -6.51 -6.23 -19.56
CA PRO A 111 -5.07 -5.96 -19.61
C PRO A 111 -4.70 -4.48 -19.74
N ASP A 112 -5.48 -3.68 -20.47
CA ASP A 112 -5.28 -2.24 -20.67
C ASP A 112 -5.71 -1.37 -19.49
N GLN A 113 -6.53 -1.89 -18.58
CA GLN A 113 -7.03 -1.18 -17.39
C GLN A 113 -6.06 -1.22 -16.20
N TRP A 114 -5.02 -2.04 -16.24
CA TRP A 114 -4.14 -2.23 -15.09
C TRP A 114 -3.36 -0.98 -14.67
N GLU A 115 -3.05 -0.11 -15.58
CA GLU A 115 -2.39 1.16 -15.26
C GLU A 115 -3.33 2.11 -14.53
N ALA A 116 -4.54 2.31 -15.07
CA ALA A 116 -5.60 3.07 -14.43
C ALA A 116 -5.94 2.49 -13.04
N TYR A 117 -5.99 1.16 -12.92
CA TYR A 117 -6.17 0.48 -11.65
C TYR A 117 -5.06 0.81 -10.65
N ARG A 118 -3.77 0.65 -11.03
CA ARG A 118 -2.64 1.02 -10.16
C ARG A 118 -2.66 2.48 -9.77
N SER A 119 -3.03 3.36 -10.68
CA SER A 119 -3.13 4.80 -10.44
C SER A 119 -4.24 5.18 -9.46
N SER A 120 -5.16 4.27 -9.12
CA SER A 120 -6.18 4.47 -8.10
C SER A 120 -5.68 4.27 -6.67
N PHE A 121 -4.43 3.81 -6.50
CA PHE A 121 -3.82 3.54 -5.19
C PHE A 121 -2.72 4.54 -4.86
N SER A 122 -2.73 5.03 -3.62
CA SER A 122 -1.54 5.52 -2.94
C SER A 122 -1.11 4.50 -1.89
N ALA A 123 0.18 4.20 -1.81
CA ALA A 123 0.67 3.16 -0.92
C ALA A 123 1.93 3.61 -0.17
N VAL A 124 1.94 3.40 1.13
CA VAL A 124 3.13 3.54 1.97
C VAL A 124 3.53 2.16 2.45
N PHE A 125 4.49 1.55 1.76
CA PHE A 125 5.07 0.26 2.14
C PHE A 125 6.10 0.40 3.25
N THR A 126 6.48 -0.68 3.90
CA THR A 126 7.52 -0.68 4.95
C THR A 126 8.87 -0.21 4.41
N ASP A 127 9.22 -0.58 3.18
CA ASP A 127 10.44 -0.22 2.44
C ASP A 127 10.24 0.96 1.47
N PHE A 128 9.43 1.94 1.85
CA PHE A 128 9.08 3.08 1.01
C PHE A 128 10.28 3.98 0.66
N HIS A 129 10.23 4.53 -0.56
CA HIS A 129 11.09 5.64 -0.97
C HIS A 129 10.37 6.97 -0.79
N LEU A 130 11.06 7.96 -0.21
CA LEU A 130 10.52 9.32 -0.11
C LEU A 130 10.91 10.12 -1.36
N PHE A 131 9.90 10.53 -2.10
CA PHE A 131 10.07 11.55 -3.14
C PHE A 131 10.13 12.94 -2.51
N ASP A 132 10.85 13.84 -3.13
CA ASP A 132 11.03 15.22 -2.67
C ASP A 132 9.97 16.18 -3.23
N ARG A 133 8.93 15.66 -3.90
CA ARG A 133 7.85 16.46 -4.49
C ARG A 133 6.48 16.02 -4.01
N LEU A 134 5.66 17.01 -3.64
CA LEU A 134 4.23 16.83 -3.48
C LEU A 134 3.55 16.88 -4.84
N ILE A 135 2.80 15.84 -5.14
CA ILE A 135 2.03 15.74 -6.38
C ILE A 135 0.57 15.62 -5.96
N GLY A 136 -0.28 16.46 -6.53
CA GLY A 136 -1.72 16.41 -6.34
C GLY A 136 -2.41 15.41 -7.26
N ARG A 137 -3.73 15.50 -7.31
CA ARG A 137 -4.56 14.62 -8.13
C ARG A 137 -4.12 14.68 -9.60
N GLU A 138 -3.98 13.51 -10.22
CA GLU A 138 -3.62 13.37 -11.65
C GLU A 138 -2.32 14.09 -12.05
N GLY A 139 -1.39 14.25 -11.10
CA GLY A 139 -0.12 14.93 -11.37
C GLY A 139 -0.18 16.46 -11.33
N ALA A 140 -1.32 17.04 -11.00
CA ALA A 140 -1.47 18.48 -10.82
C ALA A 140 -0.75 18.99 -9.57
N SER A 141 -0.73 20.30 -9.36
CA SER A 141 -0.28 20.88 -8.09
C SER A 141 -1.17 20.39 -6.95
N PRO A 142 -0.61 20.09 -5.77
CA PRO A 142 -1.39 19.66 -4.62
C PRO A 142 -2.34 20.76 -4.16
N ASP A 143 -3.47 20.37 -3.58
CA ASP A 143 -4.42 21.26 -2.93
C ASP A 143 -3.77 21.90 -1.68
N PRO A 144 -3.56 23.23 -1.64
CA PRO A 144 -2.87 23.87 -0.52
C PRO A 144 -3.59 23.71 0.81
N ASP A 145 -4.91 23.81 0.83
CA ASP A 145 -5.71 23.71 2.06
C ASP A 145 -5.64 22.29 2.64
N LEU A 146 -5.67 21.29 1.77
CA LEU A 146 -5.47 19.89 2.16
C LEU A 146 -4.07 19.66 2.73
N VAL A 147 -3.04 20.20 2.09
CA VAL A 147 -1.65 20.07 2.55
C VAL A 147 -1.46 20.73 3.91
N GLU A 148 -2.01 21.93 4.12
CA GLU A 148 -1.93 22.65 5.39
C GLU A 148 -2.65 21.89 6.51
N ASP A 149 -3.90 21.43 6.30
CA ASP A 149 -4.65 20.60 7.26
C ASP A 149 -3.87 19.33 7.67
N TRP A 150 -3.22 18.68 6.69
CA TRP A 150 -2.46 17.47 6.98
C TRP A 150 -1.09 17.72 7.59
N LEU A 151 -0.41 18.82 7.28
CA LEU A 151 0.83 19.23 7.97
C LEU A 151 0.58 19.42 9.46
N GLU A 152 -0.49 20.13 9.82
CA GLU A 152 -0.90 20.34 11.21
C GLU A 152 -1.17 18.99 11.91
N ARG A 153 -2.04 18.16 11.33
CA ARG A 153 -2.40 16.84 11.90
C ARG A 153 -1.21 15.91 12.06
N LEU A 154 -0.23 16.00 11.19
CA LEU A 154 0.99 15.19 11.21
C LEU A 154 2.07 15.80 12.13
N ALA A 155 1.83 16.99 12.70
CA ALA A 155 2.80 17.77 13.48
C ALA A 155 4.13 17.95 12.71
N MET A 156 4.02 18.37 11.44
CA MET A 156 5.14 18.52 10.51
C MET A 156 5.33 19.96 10.03
N GLU A 157 4.53 20.94 10.46
CA GLU A 157 4.53 22.35 10.02
C GLU A 157 5.91 23.00 10.18
N GLU A 158 6.55 22.81 11.34
CA GLU A 158 7.87 23.36 11.63
C GLU A 158 9.04 22.50 11.09
N LYS A 159 8.75 21.30 10.57
CA LYS A 159 9.75 20.31 10.15
C LYS A 159 9.94 20.27 8.63
N LEU A 160 8.94 20.70 7.88
CA LEU A 160 8.96 20.68 6.43
C LEU A 160 8.96 22.10 5.88
N HIS A 161 9.86 22.33 4.92
CA HIS A 161 9.90 23.54 4.13
C HIS A 161 9.68 23.17 2.67
N PHE A 162 8.94 24.02 1.96
CA PHE A 162 8.59 23.80 0.56
C PHE A 162 9.15 24.94 -0.29
N ASP A 163 9.67 24.56 -1.45
CA ASP A 163 9.96 25.47 -2.55
C ASP A 163 9.04 25.05 -3.71
N GLY A 164 7.91 25.74 -3.84
CA GLY A 164 6.80 25.30 -4.65
C GLY A 164 6.23 23.96 -4.15
N ASP A 165 6.28 22.93 -4.99
CA ASP A 165 5.85 21.55 -4.67
C ASP A 165 6.98 20.67 -4.09
N ARG A 166 8.21 21.23 -3.94
CA ARG A 166 9.38 20.47 -3.53
C ARG A 166 9.67 20.61 -2.05
N VAL A 167 9.92 19.49 -1.38
CA VAL A 167 10.35 19.42 0.02
C VAL A 167 11.86 19.70 0.10
N THR A 168 12.27 20.72 0.85
CA THR A 168 13.67 21.21 0.84
C THR A 168 14.49 20.81 2.06
N ASN A 169 13.91 20.24 3.10
CA ASN A 169 14.66 19.87 4.32
C ASN A 169 14.45 18.40 4.72
N PRO A 170 15.28 17.46 4.24
CA PRO A 170 15.07 16.02 4.42
C PRO A 170 15.68 15.41 5.69
N GLN A 171 16.17 16.20 6.67
CA GLN A 171 16.70 15.64 7.93
C GLN A 171 15.55 15.23 8.86
N LEU A 172 14.91 14.13 8.54
CA LEU A 172 13.75 13.60 9.26
C LEU A 172 14.10 12.29 9.97
N SER A 173 13.57 12.13 11.20
CA SER A 173 13.57 10.83 11.88
C SER A 173 12.72 9.80 11.10
N GLN A 174 12.86 8.52 11.42
CA GLN A 174 12.09 7.45 10.75
C GLN A 174 10.57 7.69 10.85
N GLY A 175 10.07 8.04 12.03
CA GLY A 175 8.67 8.38 12.22
C GLY A 175 8.24 9.59 11.39
N GLN A 176 9.05 10.67 11.35
CA GLN A 176 8.77 11.85 10.53
C GLN A 176 8.80 11.52 9.03
N ARG A 177 9.69 10.64 8.59
CA ARG A 177 9.71 10.16 7.19
C ARG A 177 8.41 9.44 6.82
N LYS A 178 7.87 8.60 7.72
CA LYS A 178 6.55 7.96 7.52
C LYS A 178 5.41 8.98 7.51
N ARG A 179 5.49 10.04 8.34
CA ARG A 179 4.51 11.14 8.33
C ARG A 179 4.53 11.87 7.00
N LEU A 180 5.71 12.22 6.48
CA LEU A 180 5.84 12.80 5.15
C LEU A 180 5.33 11.86 4.04
N ALA A 181 5.63 10.55 4.11
CA ALA A 181 5.10 9.59 3.16
C ALA A 181 3.56 9.54 3.15
N LEU A 182 2.92 9.65 4.31
CA LEU A 182 1.47 9.75 4.41
C LEU A 182 0.94 11.07 3.82
N LEU A 183 1.61 12.20 4.08
CA LEU A 183 1.26 13.48 3.46
C LEU A 183 1.29 13.39 1.93
N LEU A 184 2.39 12.83 1.37
CA LEU A 184 2.52 12.61 -0.08
C LEU A 184 1.37 11.76 -0.62
N ALA A 185 1.07 10.64 0.06
CA ALA A 185 0.00 9.73 -0.35
C ALA A 185 -1.41 10.37 -0.29
N VAL A 186 -1.64 11.23 0.69
CA VAL A 186 -2.92 11.95 0.82
C VAL A 186 -3.05 13.09 -0.20
N ALA A 187 -1.95 13.79 -0.49
CA ALA A 187 -1.93 14.87 -1.48
C ALA A 187 -2.31 14.39 -2.89
N GLU A 188 -1.98 13.14 -3.24
CA GLU A 188 -2.40 12.50 -4.51
C GLU A 188 -3.92 12.31 -4.62
N GLN A 189 -4.65 12.38 -3.53
CA GLN A 189 -6.12 12.27 -3.45
C GLN A 189 -6.70 10.99 -4.07
N ARG A 190 -5.94 9.90 -4.17
CA ARG A 190 -6.38 8.62 -4.72
C ARG A 190 -7.43 7.97 -3.83
N ASP A 191 -8.30 7.14 -4.40
CA ASP A 191 -9.42 6.53 -3.67
C ASP A 191 -9.00 5.45 -2.69
N PHE A 192 -7.95 4.69 -3.01
CA PHE A 192 -7.38 3.67 -2.15
C PHE A 192 -6.10 4.14 -1.47
N LEU A 193 -5.99 3.89 -0.18
CA LEU A 193 -4.78 4.13 0.59
C LEU A 193 -4.34 2.82 1.27
N LEU A 194 -3.15 2.36 0.92
CA LEU A 194 -2.53 1.21 1.55
C LEU A 194 -1.42 1.68 2.50
N LEU A 195 -1.48 1.24 3.75
CA LEU A 195 -0.54 1.59 4.81
C LEU A 195 0.07 0.32 5.39
N ASP A 196 1.31 0.00 4.98
CA ASP A 196 2.01 -1.22 5.45
C ASP A 196 2.85 -0.91 6.68
N GLU A 197 2.37 -1.32 7.86
CA GLU A 197 3.00 -1.11 9.17
C GLU A 197 3.38 0.37 9.44
N TRP A 198 2.54 1.30 8.97
CA TRP A 198 2.84 2.72 9.07
C TRP A 198 2.99 3.21 10.51
N ALA A 199 2.13 2.74 11.41
CA ALA A 199 2.11 3.17 12.80
C ALA A 199 3.26 2.58 13.64
N ALA A 200 3.93 1.52 13.19
CA ALA A 200 4.93 0.79 13.98
C ALA A 200 6.12 1.67 14.43
N ASP A 201 6.56 2.63 13.57
CA ASP A 201 7.69 3.52 13.86
C ASP A 201 7.27 4.85 14.49
N GLN A 202 6.00 4.98 14.91
CA GLN A 202 5.52 6.15 15.60
C GLN A 202 5.66 6.00 17.12
N ASP A 203 5.91 7.12 17.80
CA ASP A 203 5.82 7.16 19.26
C ASP A 203 4.39 6.82 19.74
N PRO A 204 4.20 6.36 20.99
CA PRO A 204 2.90 5.92 21.48
C PRO A 204 1.80 6.98 21.40
N GLN A 205 2.15 8.26 21.58
CA GLN A 205 1.20 9.36 21.52
C GLN A 205 0.73 9.56 20.07
N PHE A 206 1.67 9.60 19.13
CA PHE A 206 1.34 9.81 17.72
C PHE A 206 0.66 8.58 17.12
N ARG A 207 1.00 7.36 17.55
CA ARG A 207 0.29 6.15 17.21
C ARG A 207 -1.19 6.24 17.58
N ARG A 208 -1.51 6.73 18.79
CA ARG A 208 -2.89 7.02 19.19
C ARG A 208 -3.56 8.03 18.29
N THR A 209 -2.87 9.13 17.95
CA THR A 209 -3.37 10.15 17.01
C THR A 209 -3.71 9.54 15.64
N PHE A 210 -2.88 8.63 15.15
CA PHE A 210 -3.16 7.93 13.88
C PHE A 210 -4.50 7.21 13.90
N TYR A 211 -4.73 6.35 14.90
CA TYR A 211 -5.96 5.55 14.96
C TYR A 211 -7.19 6.38 15.33
N GLN A 212 -7.06 7.39 16.19
CA GLN A 212 -8.19 8.15 16.73
C GLN A 212 -8.53 9.42 15.95
N ALA A 213 -7.60 9.98 15.18
CA ALA A 213 -7.81 11.22 14.44
C ALA A 213 -7.52 11.10 12.95
N LEU A 214 -6.37 10.52 12.54
CA LEU A 214 -6.00 10.48 11.12
C LEU A 214 -6.86 9.49 10.33
N LEU A 215 -7.09 8.27 10.84
CA LEU A 215 -7.98 7.30 10.18
C LEU A 215 -9.42 7.81 10.03
N PRO A 216 -10.08 8.38 11.07
CA PRO A 216 -11.37 9.03 10.88
C PRO A 216 -11.34 10.14 9.83
N ARG A 217 -10.28 10.96 9.79
CA ARG A 217 -10.16 12.01 8.77
C ARG A 217 -10.05 11.44 7.36
N LEU A 218 -9.31 10.34 7.17
CA LEU A 218 -9.26 9.64 5.88
C LEU A 218 -10.66 9.12 5.46
N ARG A 219 -11.46 8.66 6.41
CA ARG A 219 -12.85 8.25 6.18
C ARG A 219 -13.72 9.43 5.74
N GLU A 220 -13.61 10.59 6.40
CA GLU A 220 -14.32 11.82 6.02
C GLU A 220 -13.97 12.26 4.60
N LEU A 221 -12.72 12.04 4.17
CA LEU A 221 -12.26 12.27 2.81
C LEU A 221 -12.71 11.17 1.82
N GLY A 222 -13.53 10.20 2.27
CA GLY A 222 -14.05 9.12 1.44
C GLY A 222 -13.01 8.08 1.02
N LYS A 223 -11.85 8.01 1.71
CA LYS A 223 -10.77 7.08 1.35
C LYS A 223 -11.07 5.67 1.81
N THR A 224 -10.86 4.70 0.93
CA THR A 224 -10.79 3.29 1.29
C THR A 224 -9.39 2.99 1.82
N VAL A 225 -9.29 2.46 3.03
CA VAL A 225 -7.99 2.24 3.68
C VAL A 225 -7.80 0.76 3.96
N LEU A 226 -6.68 0.20 3.50
CA LEU A 226 -6.15 -1.07 4.00
C LEU A 226 -4.89 -0.79 4.82
N ALA A 227 -4.97 -1.00 6.13
CA ALA A 227 -3.84 -0.83 7.04
C ALA A 227 -3.34 -2.19 7.55
N VAL A 228 -2.09 -2.52 7.24
CA VAL A 228 -1.39 -3.64 7.89
C VAL A 228 -0.94 -3.16 9.26
N SER A 229 -1.39 -3.82 10.31
CA SER A 229 -1.11 -3.41 11.70
C SER A 229 -0.90 -4.60 12.62
N HIS A 230 -0.08 -4.39 13.63
CA HIS A 230 0.10 -5.27 14.78
C HIS A 230 -0.41 -4.62 16.07
N ASP A 231 -1.02 -3.44 15.99
CA ASP A 231 -1.49 -2.66 17.13
C ASP A 231 -2.90 -3.10 17.53
N ASP A 232 -2.99 -4.22 18.21
CA ASP A 232 -4.20 -4.94 18.59
C ASP A 232 -5.17 -4.10 19.46
N VAL A 233 -4.65 -3.18 20.28
CA VAL A 233 -5.44 -2.19 21.06
C VAL A 233 -6.38 -1.36 20.16
N TYR A 234 -6.02 -1.17 18.90
CA TYR A 234 -6.77 -0.33 17.96
C TYR A 234 -7.61 -1.10 16.95
N PHE A 235 -7.67 -2.44 17.01
CA PHE A 235 -8.45 -3.23 16.05
C PHE A 235 -9.95 -2.89 16.03
N GLY A 236 -10.45 -2.29 17.13
CA GLY A 236 -11.82 -1.78 17.20
C GLY A 236 -12.14 -0.62 16.23
N HIS A 237 -11.11 0.11 15.77
CA HIS A 237 -11.29 1.25 14.86
C HIS A 237 -11.55 0.83 13.39
N ALA A 238 -11.22 -0.40 13.01
CA ALA A 238 -11.50 -0.91 11.67
C ALA A 238 -12.97 -1.31 11.51
N ASP A 239 -13.51 -1.19 10.29
CA ASP A 239 -14.80 -1.77 9.93
C ASP A 239 -14.70 -3.30 9.89
N ARG A 240 -13.60 -3.81 9.32
CA ARG A 240 -13.31 -5.23 9.23
C ARG A 240 -11.87 -5.52 9.65
N LEU A 241 -11.68 -6.71 10.24
CA LEU A 241 -10.38 -7.23 10.64
C LEU A 241 -10.11 -8.50 9.85
N LEU A 242 -9.09 -8.48 9.03
CA LEU A 242 -8.63 -9.60 8.22
C LEU A 242 -7.34 -10.18 8.80
N GLU A 243 -7.23 -11.48 8.81
CA GLU A 243 -6.01 -12.17 9.24
C GLU A 243 -5.40 -12.96 8.08
N MET A 244 -4.10 -12.74 7.88
CA MET A 244 -3.27 -13.52 6.97
C MET A 244 -2.51 -14.57 7.75
N ARG A 245 -2.69 -15.85 7.42
CA ARG A 245 -1.98 -16.95 8.04
C ARG A 245 -1.59 -17.99 7.00
N ASP A 246 -0.30 -18.31 6.92
CA ASP A 246 0.26 -19.31 6.00
C ASP A 246 -0.21 -19.13 4.55
N GLY A 247 -0.24 -17.89 4.07
CA GLY A 247 -0.68 -17.54 2.73
C GLY A 247 -2.21 -17.52 2.53
N GLN A 248 -3.00 -17.81 3.56
CA GLN A 248 -4.46 -17.80 3.51
C GLN A 248 -5.04 -16.57 4.20
N LEU A 249 -6.13 -16.03 3.64
CA LEU A 249 -6.86 -14.89 4.19
C LEU A 249 -8.12 -15.38 4.89
N ARG A 250 -8.41 -14.84 6.06
CA ARG A 250 -9.69 -15.00 6.73
C ARG A 250 -10.17 -13.72 7.37
N GLU A 251 -11.47 -13.51 7.45
CA GLU A 251 -12.06 -12.42 8.21
C GLU A 251 -12.33 -12.86 9.67
N LEU A 252 -11.88 -12.04 10.61
CA LEU A 252 -12.14 -12.26 12.04
C LEU A 252 -13.45 -11.57 12.44
N THR A 253 -14.42 -12.35 12.86
CA THR A 253 -15.75 -11.87 13.28
C THR A 253 -16.08 -12.29 14.71
N GLY A 254 -17.05 -11.61 15.34
CA GLY A 254 -17.58 -11.97 16.65
C GLY A 254 -16.50 -12.21 17.71
N GLN A 255 -16.50 -13.41 18.32
CA GLN A 255 -15.54 -13.76 19.38
C GLN A 255 -14.09 -13.79 18.91
N GLN A 256 -13.81 -14.12 17.66
CA GLN A 256 -12.44 -14.15 17.13
C GLN A 256 -11.86 -12.72 17.09
N ARG A 257 -12.65 -11.75 16.60
CA ARG A 257 -12.27 -10.34 16.61
C ARG A 257 -12.09 -9.82 18.04
N ALA A 258 -12.99 -10.15 18.95
CA ALA A 258 -12.89 -9.76 20.36
C ALA A 258 -11.63 -10.32 21.02
N ARG A 259 -11.26 -11.57 20.78
CA ARG A 259 -10.00 -12.16 21.29
C ARG A 259 -8.78 -11.48 20.71
N ALA A 260 -8.73 -11.26 19.42
CA ALA A 260 -7.61 -10.56 18.77
C ALA A 260 -7.37 -9.16 19.38
N SER A 261 -8.44 -8.49 19.85
CA SER A 261 -8.36 -7.19 20.56
C SER A 261 -8.06 -7.33 22.05
N GLN A 262 -8.23 -8.50 22.68
CA GLN A 262 -8.06 -8.74 24.13
C GLN A 262 -6.68 -9.31 24.48
N ASP A 263 -6.06 -10.07 23.58
CA ASP A 263 -4.71 -10.62 23.79
C ASP A 263 -3.67 -9.51 24.06
N ALA A 264 -3.99 -8.27 23.71
CA ALA A 264 -3.25 -7.06 23.98
C ALA A 264 -3.36 -6.56 25.43
N VAL A 265 -4.54 -6.63 26.02
CA VAL A 265 -4.78 -6.09 27.37
C VAL A 265 -4.06 -6.95 28.40
N GLY A 266 -3.94 -8.25 28.17
CA GLY A 266 -3.25 -9.18 29.06
C GLY A 266 -1.72 -9.06 29.05
N SER A 267 -1.13 -8.46 28.02
CA SER A 267 0.33 -8.25 27.95
C SER A 267 0.80 -6.96 28.60
N LEU A 268 -0.09 -6.01 28.90
CA LEU A 268 0.23 -4.75 29.57
C LEU A 268 0.19 -4.85 31.10
N ASP A 269 -0.52 -5.84 31.67
CA ASP A 269 -0.60 -6.07 33.13
C ASP A 269 0.54 -6.97 33.66
N SER A 270 1.53 -7.32 32.86
CA SER A 270 2.63 -8.22 33.23
C SER A 270 4.03 -7.58 33.10
N VAL A 271 4.14 -6.23 33.14
CA VAL A 271 5.44 -5.54 33.24
C VAL A 271 5.50 -4.64 34.47
#